data_1a9e274eccbc68368cfc799dc5d3e250
#
_entry.id   1a9e274eccbc68368cfc799dc5d3e250
#
_cell.length_a   1.000
_cell.length_b   1.000
_cell.length_c   1.000
_cell.angle_alpha   90.00
_cell.angle_beta   90.00
_cell.angle_gamma   90.00
#
_symmetry.space_group_name_H-M   'P 1'
#
loop_
_entity.id
_entity.type
_entity.pdbx_description
1 polymer ?
#
loop_
_entity_poly.entity_id
_entity_poly.type
_entity_poly.pdbx_seq_one_letter_code
_entity_poly.pdbx_strand_id
1 'polypeptide(L)'
;EGALRPLLAALGQDVVGGSISALISLSFSLSFAAMIFAGDLIHDLGYGIRMSLTSAGITVIVVALLSPFRFAIAGPDSRSAAVQAALAAGLVAAFKGQPLPTPLILFAISLSTVLTGAFLYTCGRLKMGTWIRYVPYPVIGGFLAATGWALIVGAIRVITSRTLSIEML
;
A
#
# COMPACT_ATOMS: atom_id res chain seq x y z
N GLU A 1 35.16 22.48 15.17
CA GLU A 1 33.86 23.18 14.84
C GLU A 1 33.49 23.10 13.36
N GLY A 2 34.47 22.95 12.43
CA GLY A 2 34.19 22.93 10.98
C GLY A 2 33.41 21.69 10.47
N ALA A 3 33.53 20.53 11.13
CA ALA A 3 32.86 19.30 10.67
C ALA A 3 31.43 19.13 11.22
N LEU A 4 31.08 19.79 12.30
CA LEU A 4 29.74 19.70 12.92
C LEU A 4 28.66 20.45 12.15
N ARG A 5 28.98 21.59 11.55
CA ARG A 5 28.03 22.40 10.79
C ARG A 5 27.41 21.69 9.57
N PRO A 6 28.21 21.04 8.70
CA PRO A 6 27.63 20.30 7.56
C PRO A 6 26.84 19.06 8.01
N LEU A 7 27.23 18.42 9.12
CA LEU A 7 26.50 17.28 9.68
C LEU A 7 25.12 17.70 10.23
N LEU A 8 25.05 18.82 10.94
CA LEU A 8 23.79 19.35 11.46
C LEU A 8 22.85 19.83 10.34
N ALA A 9 23.42 20.42 9.26
CA ALA A 9 22.64 20.80 8.10
C ALA A 9 22.08 19.59 7.36
N ALA A 10 22.85 18.52 7.20
CA ALA A 10 22.41 17.27 6.60
C ALA A 10 21.29 16.63 7.45
N LEU A 11 21.46 16.54 8.75
CA LEU A 11 20.44 16.03 9.68
C LEU A 11 19.15 16.85 9.61
N GLY A 12 19.25 18.18 9.50
CA GLY A 12 18.08 19.05 9.35
C GLY A 12 17.31 18.75 8.06
N GLN A 13 17.99 18.55 6.95
CA GLN A 13 17.40 18.19 5.67
C GLN A 13 16.75 16.81 5.72
N ASP A 14 17.40 15.84 6.34
CA ASP A 14 16.87 14.47 6.50
C ASP A 14 15.62 14.45 7.38
N VAL A 15 15.56 15.22 8.46
CA VAL A 15 14.38 15.36 9.32
C VAL A 15 13.22 15.99 8.57
N VAL A 16 13.46 17.05 7.80
CA VAL A 16 12.41 17.70 6.99
C VAL A 16 11.89 16.74 5.93
N GLY A 17 12.77 16.10 5.16
CA GLY A 17 12.40 15.11 4.14
C GLY A 17 11.65 13.91 4.73
N GLY A 18 12.13 13.39 5.85
CA GLY A 18 11.50 12.30 6.59
C GLY A 18 10.10 12.67 7.13
N SER A 19 9.94 13.90 7.64
CA SER A 19 8.64 14.39 8.11
C SER A 19 7.60 14.50 6.99
N ILE A 20 8.00 15.04 5.84
CA ILE A 20 7.13 15.13 4.65
C ILE A 20 6.73 13.73 4.17
N SER A 21 7.69 12.82 4.07
CA SER A 21 7.43 11.43 3.66
C SER A 21 6.52 10.71 4.65
N ALA A 22 6.67 10.97 5.96
CA ALA A 22 5.81 10.41 6.98
C ALA A 22 4.36 10.90 6.85
N LEU A 23 4.13 12.19 6.61
CA LEU A 23 2.79 12.75 6.39
C LEU A 23 2.11 12.14 5.17
N ILE A 24 2.85 11.97 4.07
CA ILE A 24 2.34 11.33 2.86
C ILE A 24 1.98 9.85 3.14
N SER A 25 2.87 9.11 3.81
CA SER A 25 2.63 7.71 4.17
C SER A 25 1.44 7.54 5.11
N LEU A 26 1.25 8.45 6.07
CA LEU A 26 0.07 8.47 6.94
C LEU A 26 -1.22 8.65 6.13
N SER A 27 -1.24 9.62 5.21
CA SER A 27 -2.40 9.87 4.35
C SER A 27 -2.77 8.67 3.50
N PHE A 28 -1.79 8.00 2.89
CA PHE A 28 -2.01 6.79 2.12
C PHE A 28 -2.47 5.62 3.00
N SER A 29 -1.86 5.43 4.18
CA SER A 29 -2.25 4.37 5.11
C SER A 29 -3.71 4.49 5.54
N LEU A 30 -4.17 5.71 5.87
CA LEU A 30 -5.57 5.97 6.22
C LEU A 30 -6.50 5.72 5.04
N SER A 31 -6.15 6.22 3.85
CA SER A 31 -6.97 6.04 2.65
C SER A 31 -7.11 4.58 2.25
N PHE A 32 -6.03 3.80 2.31
CA PHE A 32 -6.06 2.38 1.97
C PHE A 32 -6.78 1.54 3.03
N ALA A 33 -6.63 1.88 4.32
CA ALA A 33 -7.43 1.25 5.37
C ALA A 33 -8.93 1.50 5.14
N ALA A 34 -9.33 2.73 4.83
CA ALA A 34 -10.72 3.06 4.50
C ALA A 34 -11.23 2.32 3.26
N MET A 35 -10.38 2.12 2.25
CA MET A 35 -10.73 1.37 1.05
C MET A 35 -10.94 -0.13 1.31
N ILE A 36 -10.08 -0.75 2.14
CA ILE A 36 -10.16 -2.18 2.46
C ILE A 36 -11.34 -2.46 3.38
N PHE A 37 -11.59 -1.60 4.36
CA PHE A 37 -12.66 -1.73 5.35
C PHE A 37 -13.92 -0.93 4.98
N ALA A 38 -14.21 -0.80 3.68
CA ALA A 38 -15.42 -0.15 3.20
C ALA A 38 -16.67 -1.05 3.28
N GLY A 39 -17.85 -0.45 3.28
CA GLY A 39 -19.13 -1.18 3.26
C GLY A 39 -19.40 -1.89 4.59
N ASP A 40 -19.69 -3.20 4.55
CA ASP A 40 -20.09 -3.98 5.71
C ASP A 40 -18.98 -4.12 6.78
N LEU A 41 -17.71 -3.82 6.42
CA LEU A 41 -16.57 -3.85 7.32
C LEU A 41 -16.31 -2.50 8.01
N ILE A 42 -17.17 -1.50 7.85
CA ILE A 42 -16.96 -0.15 8.39
C ILE A 42 -16.84 -0.14 9.93
N HIS A 43 -17.49 -1.08 10.61
CA HIS A 43 -17.41 -1.22 12.06
C HIS A 43 -15.99 -1.58 12.54
N ASP A 44 -15.20 -2.26 11.70
CA ASP A 44 -13.84 -2.68 11.99
C ASP A 44 -12.76 -1.72 11.42
N LEU A 45 -13.19 -0.58 10.85
CA LEU A 45 -12.28 0.42 10.28
C LEU A 45 -11.21 0.88 11.26
N GLY A 46 -11.57 1.08 12.53
CA GLY A 46 -10.63 1.49 13.57
C GLY A 46 -9.50 0.47 13.78
N TYR A 47 -9.81 -0.82 13.66
CA TYR A 47 -8.82 -1.89 13.69
C TYR A 47 -7.95 -1.86 12.43
N GLY A 48 -8.55 -1.72 11.26
CA GLY A 48 -7.86 -1.60 9.99
C GLY A 48 -6.86 -0.45 9.95
N ILE A 49 -7.24 0.72 10.47
CA ILE A 49 -6.34 1.89 10.57
C ILE A 49 -5.13 1.57 11.46
N ARG A 50 -5.35 0.98 12.63
CA ARG A 50 -4.25 0.62 13.56
C ARG A 50 -3.27 -0.36 12.89
N MET A 51 -3.79 -1.40 12.23
CA MET A 51 -2.98 -2.39 11.52
C MET A 51 -2.19 -1.76 10.37
N SER A 52 -2.83 -0.91 9.57
CA SER A 52 -2.19 -0.22 8.44
C SER A 52 -1.05 0.71 8.91
N LEU A 53 -1.29 1.51 9.93
CA LEU A 53 -0.29 2.43 10.48
C LEU A 53 0.88 1.68 11.12
N THR A 54 0.61 0.62 11.88
CA THR A 54 1.65 -0.21 12.51
C THR A 54 2.50 -0.89 11.43
N SER A 55 1.87 -1.47 10.41
CA SER A 55 2.55 -2.10 9.28
C SER A 55 3.42 -1.11 8.51
N ALA A 56 2.90 0.09 8.22
CA ALA A 56 3.65 1.15 7.55
C ALA A 56 4.88 1.55 8.38
N GLY A 57 4.74 1.75 9.69
CA GLY A 57 5.86 2.07 10.58
C GLY A 57 6.94 1.00 10.60
N ILE A 58 6.55 -0.27 10.74
CA ILE A 58 7.48 -1.40 10.72
C ILE A 58 8.21 -1.47 9.36
N THR A 59 7.46 -1.32 8.26
CA THR A 59 8.04 -1.37 6.91
C THR A 59 9.09 -0.27 6.70
N VAL A 60 8.80 0.97 7.13
CA VAL A 60 9.73 2.09 7.04
C VAL A 60 11.01 1.80 7.83
N ILE A 61 10.89 1.30 9.06
CA ILE A 61 12.05 0.96 9.91
C ILE A 61 12.88 -0.15 9.26
N VAL A 62 12.24 -1.22 8.79
CA VAL A 62 12.93 -2.35 8.15
C VAL A 62 13.66 -1.90 6.88
N VAL A 63 13.01 -1.08 6.03
CA VAL A 63 13.65 -0.57 4.81
C VAL A 63 14.79 0.39 5.16
N ALA A 64 14.61 1.27 6.14
CA ALA A 64 15.67 2.19 6.56
C ALA A 64 16.93 1.46 7.07
N LEU A 65 16.76 0.33 7.76
CA LEU A 65 17.86 -0.45 8.30
C LEU A 65 18.52 -1.42 7.30
N LEU A 66 17.73 -1.98 6.39
CA LEU A 66 18.18 -3.04 5.48
C LEU A 66 18.41 -2.58 4.03
N SER A 67 17.93 -1.40 3.65
CA SER A 67 18.10 -0.92 2.27
C SER A 67 19.53 -0.42 2.04
N PRO A 68 20.19 -0.89 0.97
CA PRO A 68 21.47 -0.33 0.53
C PRO A 68 21.34 1.05 -0.11
N PHE A 69 20.12 1.48 -0.44
CA PHE A 69 19.86 2.77 -1.09
C PHE A 69 19.54 3.84 -0.05
N ARG A 70 20.33 4.92 -0.05
CA ARG A 70 20.16 6.05 0.90
C ARG A 70 18.87 6.85 0.70
N PHE A 71 18.24 6.74 -0.48
CA PHE A 71 17.04 7.49 -0.85
C PHE A 71 15.81 6.58 -1.01
N ALA A 72 15.78 5.42 -0.34
CA ALA A 72 14.63 4.54 -0.39
C ALA A 72 13.51 5.10 0.51
N ILE A 73 12.37 5.41 -0.10
CA ILE A 73 11.13 5.74 0.60
C ILE A 73 10.27 4.49 0.60
N ALA A 74 9.90 4.01 1.78
CA ALA A 74 8.97 2.92 1.94
C ALA A 74 7.61 3.47 2.36
N GLY A 75 6.55 2.89 1.83
CA GLY A 75 5.19 3.28 2.15
C GLY A 75 4.18 2.26 1.64
N PRO A 76 2.91 2.40 2.02
CA PRO A 76 1.85 1.54 1.52
C PRO A 76 1.69 1.71 0.01
N ASP A 77 1.51 0.58 -0.69
CA ASP A 77 1.35 0.54 -2.15
C ASP A 77 -0.12 0.39 -2.54
N SER A 78 -0.56 1.24 -3.47
CA SER A 78 -1.94 1.26 -3.97
C SER A 78 -2.37 -0.05 -4.65
N ARG A 79 -1.45 -0.76 -5.28
CA ARG A 79 -1.73 -2.02 -5.97
C ARG A 79 -2.05 -3.12 -4.98
N SER A 80 -1.21 -3.26 -3.96
CA SER A 80 -1.43 -4.20 -2.86
C SER A 80 -2.73 -3.88 -2.14
N ALA A 81 -3.00 -2.60 -1.86
CA ALA A 81 -4.23 -2.16 -1.21
C ALA A 81 -5.47 -2.48 -2.05
N ALA A 82 -5.44 -2.28 -3.38
CA ALA A 82 -6.55 -2.62 -4.27
C ALA A 82 -6.85 -4.13 -4.29
N VAL A 83 -5.81 -4.98 -4.32
CA VAL A 83 -5.97 -6.44 -4.25
C VAL A 83 -6.55 -6.86 -2.91
N GLN A 84 -6.07 -6.28 -1.80
CA GLN A 84 -6.61 -6.57 -0.46
C GLN A 84 -8.07 -6.12 -0.32
N ALA A 85 -8.43 -4.96 -0.87
CA ALA A 85 -9.82 -4.49 -0.88
C ALA A 85 -10.74 -5.42 -1.71
N ALA A 86 -10.26 -5.89 -2.87
CA ALA A 86 -10.99 -6.85 -3.68
C ALA A 86 -11.16 -8.20 -2.96
N LEU A 87 -10.13 -8.68 -2.26
CA LEU A 87 -10.18 -9.88 -1.43
C LEU A 87 -11.22 -9.73 -0.31
N ALA A 88 -11.17 -8.62 0.43
CA ALA A 88 -12.11 -8.32 1.51
C ALA A 88 -13.55 -8.28 0.99
N ALA A 89 -13.80 -7.54 -0.10
CA ALA A 89 -15.12 -7.45 -0.73
C ALA A 89 -15.63 -8.81 -1.24
N GLY A 90 -14.75 -9.63 -1.82
CA GLY A 90 -15.08 -10.98 -2.28
C GLY A 90 -15.49 -11.90 -1.13
N LEU A 91 -14.78 -11.84 -0.01
CA LEU A 91 -15.13 -12.61 1.18
C LEU A 91 -16.46 -12.16 1.79
N VAL A 92 -16.66 -10.84 1.91
CA VAL A 92 -17.96 -10.28 2.37
C VAL A 92 -19.11 -10.79 1.48
N ALA A 93 -18.90 -10.75 0.16
CA ALA A 93 -19.92 -11.23 -0.80
C ALA A 93 -20.20 -12.74 -0.65
N ALA A 94 -19.19 -13.55 -0.34
CA ALA A 94 -19.34 -14.99 -0.12
C ALA A 94 -20.14 -15.34 1.14
N PHE A 95 -20.10 -14.46 2.16
CA PHE A 95 -20.82 -14.66 3.43
C PHE A 95 -22.14 -13.89 3.50
N LYS A 96 -22.72 -13.44 2.37
CA LYS A 96 -24.03 -12.75 2.34
C LYS A 96 -25.11 -13.64 3.00
N GLY A 97 -25.73 -13.07 4.04
CA GLY A 97 -26.79 -13.77 4.79
C GLY A 97 -26.32 -14.59 5.99
N GLN A 98 -25.03 -14.60 6.29
CA GLN A 98 -24.45 -15.19 7.48
C GLN A 98 -23.73 -14.12 8.33
N PRO A 99 -23.56 -14.34 9.64
CA PRO A 99 -22.76 -13.42 10.45
C PRO A 99 -21.34 -13.33 9.88
N LEU A 100 -20.94 -12.10 9.60
CA LEU A 100 -19.64 -11.81 8.95
C LEU A 100 -18.49 -12.22 9.88
N PRO A 101 -17.66 -13.22 9.51
CA PRO A 101 -16.56 -13.62 10.36
C PRO A 101 -15.37 -12.66 10.15
N THR A 102 -15.43 -11.46 10.76
CA THR A 102 -14.34 -10.47 10.71
C THR A 102 -12.96 -11.08 10.96
N PRO A 103 -12.76 -11.98 11.95
CA PRO A 103 -11.46 -12.62 12.17
C PRO A 103 -10.95 -13.41 10.95
N LEU A 104 -11.85 -14.06 10.21
CA LEU A 104 -11.48 -14.80 9.00
C LEU A 104 -11.00 -13.88 7.89
N ILE A 105 -11.67 -12.73 7.72
CA ILE A 105 -11.27 -11.72 6.73
C ILE A 105 -9.88 -11.15 7.07
N LEU A 106 -9.66 -10.81 8.33
CA LEU A 106 -8.37 -10.33 8.81
C LEU A 106 -7.26 -11.38 8.63
N PHE A 107 -7.57 -12.63 8.92
CA PHE A 107 -6.65 -13.75 8.70
C PHE A 107 -6.31 -13.91 7.21
N ALA A 108 -7.31 -13.86 6.33
CA ALA A 108 -7.12 -13.97 4.88
C ALA A 108 -6.26 -12.82 4.33
N ILE A 109 -6.48 -11.58 4.77
CA ILE A 109 -5.67 -10.42 4.42
C ILE A 109 -4.22 -10.63 4.90
N SER A 110 -4.03 -11.04 6.14
CA SER A 110 -2.69 -11.29 6.70
C SER A 110 -1.97 -12.40 5.94
N LEU A 111 -2.65 -13.50 5.67
CA LEU A 111 -2.11 -14.63 4.91
C LEU A 111 -1.72 -14.22 3.48
N SER A 112 -2.58 -13.48 2.79
CA SER A 112 -2.29 -12.93 1.45
C SER A 112 -1.04 -12.05 1.46
N THR A 113 -0.88 -11.21 2.48
CA THR A 113 0.29 -10.35 2.64
C THR A 113 1.57 -11.15 2.84
N VAL A 114 1.52 -12.19 3.70
CA VAL A 114 2.66 -13.07 3.95
C VAL A 114 3.05 -13.84 2.68
N LEU A 115 2.06 -14.39 1.95
CA LEU A 115 2.32 -15.09 0.69
C LEU A 115 2.94 -14.16 -0.36
N THR A 116 2.43 -12.94 -0.49
CA THR A 116 3.00 -11.93 -1.40
C THR A 116 4.44 -11.59 -1.01
N GLY A 117 4.70 -11.38 0.28
CA GLY A 117 6.04 -11.12 0.79
C GLY A 117 7.01 -12.28 0.53
N ALA A 118 6.58 -13.51 0.77
CA ALA A 118 7.37 -14.71 0.50
C ALA A 118 7.67 -14.86 -1.00
N PHE A 119 6.68 -14.61 -1.86
CA PHE A 119 6.85 -14.63 -3.31
C PHE A 119 7.87 -13.57 -3.77
N LEU A 120 7.72 -12.32 -3.33
CA LEU A 120 8.65 -11.25 -3.68
C LEU A 120 10.06 -11.51 -3.16
N TYR A 121 10.19 -12.06 -1.95
CA TYR A 121 11.49 -12.47 -1.40
C TYR A 121 12.15 -13.55 -2.26
N THR A 122 11.39 -14.54 -2.69
CA THR A 122 11.88 -15.60 -3.56
C THR A 122 12.32 -15.04 -4.92
N CYS A 123 11.52 -14.16 -5.52
CA CYS A 123 11.88 -13.47 -6.76
C CYS A 123 13.17 -12.64 -6.60
N GLY A 124 13.35 -11.98 -5.47
CA GLY A 124 14.56 -11.23 -5.15
C GLY A 124 15.80 -12.16 -5.04
N ARG A 125 15.66 -13.27 -4.33
CA ARG A 125 16.74 -14.27 -4.18
C ARG A 125 17.15 -14.90 -5.52
N LEU A 126 16.20 -15.14 -6.41
CA LEU A 126 16.43 -15.67 -7.76
C LEU A 126 16.92 -14.58 -8.75
N LYS A 127 17.14 -13.34 -8.29
CA LYS A 127 17.59 -12.21 -9.13
C LYS A 127 16.67 -11.97 -10.33
N MET A 128 15.39 -12.29 -10.20
CA MET A 128 14.41 -12.12 -11.29
C MET A 128 14.22 -10.67 -11.70
N GLY A 129 14.60 -9.71 -10.89
CA GLY A 129 14.64 -8.29 -11.24
C GLY A 129 15.47 -7.96 -12.49
N THR A 130 16.44 -8.83 -12.85
CA THR A 130 17.22 -8.68 -14.08
C THR A 130 16.34 -8.86 -15.33
N TRP A 131 15.25 -9.62 -15.25
CA TRP A 131 14.32 -9.87 -16.36
C TRP A 131 13.49 -8.64 -16.74
N ILE A 132 13.36 -7.66 -15.83
CA ILE A 132 12.72 -6.37 -16.14
C ILE A 132 13.39 -5.66 -17.34
N ARG A 133 14.67 -5.90 -17.59
CA ARG A 133 15.39 -5.35 -18.74
C ARG A 133 14.82 -5.79 -20.09
N TYR A 134 14.11 -6.91 -20.13
CA TYR A 134 13.49 -7.45 -21.34
C TYR A 134 12.05 -6.96 -21.53
N VAL A 135 11.47 -6.24 -20.55
CA VAL A 135 10.12 -5.70 -20.66
C VAL A 135 10.17 -4.44 -21.53
N PRO A 136 9.45 -4.39 -22.66
CA PRO A 136 9.39 -3.22 -23.51
C PRO A 136 8.83 -2.01 -22.75
N TYR A 137 9.41 -0.83 -22.98
CA TYR A 137 8.98 0.41 -22.34
C TYR A 137 7.47 0.71 -22.46
N PRO A 138 6.80 0.45 -23.61
CA PRO A 138 5.36 0.63 -23.73
C PRO A 138 4.52 -0.19 -22.73
N VAL A 139 4.99 -1.38 -22.35
CA VAL A 139 4.31 -2.24 -21.36
C VAL A 139 4.37 -1.61 -19.98
N ILE A 140 5.51 -1.06 -19.59
CA ILE A 140 5.69 -0.35 -18.33
C ILE A 140 4.81 0.90 -18.30
N GLY A 141 4.79 1.67 -19.39
CA GLY A 141 3.94 2.86 -19.54
C GLY A 141 2.45 2.53 -19.45
N GLY A 142 2.00 1.48 -20.13
CA GLY A 142 0.62 1.00 -20.06
C GLY A 142 0.20 0.55 -18.66
N PHE A 143 1.08 -0.16 -17.95
CA PHE A 143 0.85 -0.58 -16.59
C PHE A 143 0.74 0.62 -15.61
N LEU A 144 1.60 1.62 -15.75
CA LEU A 144 1.54 2.84 -14.93
C LEU A 144 0.26 3.64 -15.22
N ALA A 145 -0.12 3.77 -16.49
CA ALA A 145 -1.35 4.44 -16.90
C ALA A 145 -2.60 3.74 -16.33
N ALA A 146 -2.67 2.42 -16.44
CA ALA A 146 -3.76 1.62 -15.87
C ALA A 146 -3.85 1.76 -14.35
N THR A 147 -2.70 1.79 -13.66
CA THR A 147 -2.65 2.01 -12.20
C THR A 147 -3.14 3.42 -11.84
N GLY A 148 -2.71 4.45 -12.57
CA GLY A 148 -3.18 5.82 -12.39
C GLY A 148 -4.68 5.96 -12.61
N TRP A 149 -5.21 5.34 -13.65
CA TRP A 149 -6.64 5.30 -13.91
C TRP A 149 -7.42 4.62 -12.78
N ALA A 150 -6.95 3.48 -12.29
CA ALA A 150 -7.59 2.77 -11.19
C ALA A 150 -7.62 3.60 -9.89
N LEU A 151 -6.59 4.41 -9.63
CA LEU A 151 -6.56 5.34 -8.50
C LEU A 151 -7.59 6.46 -8.66
N ILE A 152 -7.74 7.03 -9.85
CA ILE A 152 -8.73 8.08 -10.14
C ILE A 152 -10.14 7.52 -9.91
N VAL A 153 -10.44 6.37 -10.50
CA VAL A 153 -11.75 5.71 -10.34
C VAL A 153 -12.01 5.37 -8.86
N GLY A 154 -11.00 4.88 -8.14
CA GLY A 154 -11.09 4.62 -6.71
C GLY A 154 -11.38 5.87 -5.89
N ALA A 155 -10.71 6.97 -6.17
CA ALA A 155 -10.93 8.26 -5.51
C ALA A 155 -12.36 8.78 -5.75
N ILE A 156 -12.85 8.73 -7.00
CA ILE A 156 -14.20 9.15 -7.34
C ILE A 156 -15.24 8.26 -6.61
N ARG A 157 -15.01 6.96 -6.54
CA ARG A 157 -15.90 6.03 -5.82
C ARG A 157 -15.98 6.40 -4.32
N VAL A 158 -14.88 6.73 -3.69
CA VAL A 158 -14.86 7.14 -2.28
C VAL A 158 -15.60 8.45 -2.07
N ILE A 159 -15.41 9.45 -2.94
CA ILE A 159 -16.03 10.78 -2.82
C ILE A 159 -17.53 10.70 -3.11
N THR A 160 -17.92 9.94 -4.13
CA THR A 160 -19.31 9.95 -4.63
C THR A 160 -20.19 8.89 -3.97
N SER A 161 -19.60 7.95 -3.22
CA SER A 161 -20.28 6.76 -2.65
C SER A 161 -21.08 5.95 -3.71
N ARG A 162 -20.75 6.11 -4.98
CA ARG A 162 -21.38 5.41 -6.12
C ARG A 162 -20.34 4.62 -6.89
N THR A 163 -20.71 3.43 -7.33
CA THR A 163 -19.93 2.66 -8.28
C THR A 163 -20.11 3.29 -9.67
N LEU A 164 -19.03 3.82 -10.24
CA LEU A 164 -19.01 4.19 -11.65
C LEU A 164 -19.04 2.89 -12.47
N SER A 165 -20.17 2.62 -13.11
CA SER A 165 -20.24 1.59 -14.15
C SER A 165 -19.73 2.18 -15.46
N ILE A 166 -18.97 1.39 -16.23
CA ILE A 166 -18.44 1.79 -17.54
C ILE A 166 -19.58 2.10 -18.54
N GLU A 167 -20.82 1.68 -18.24
CA GLU A 167 -22.00 1.96 -19.06
C GLU A 167 -22.46 3.43 -19.02
N MET A 168 -21.83 4.29 -18.23
CA MET A 168 -22.14 5.73 -18.14
C MET A 168 -21.13 6.63 -18.87
N LEU A 169 -20.14 6.07 -19.55
CA LEU A 169 -19.17 6.76 -20.39
C LEU A 169 -19.45 6.51 -21.87
#